data_d0b018dabf3e26a04d69c0b23d9fc395
#
_entry.id   d0b018dabf3e26a04d69c0b23d9fc395
#
_cell.length_a   1.000
_cell.length_b   1.000
_cell.length_c   1.000
_cell.angle_alpha   90.00
_cell.angle_beta   90.00
_cell.angle_gamma   90.00
#
_symmetry.space_group_name_H-M   'P 1'
#
loop_
_entity.id
_entity.type
_entity.pdbx_description
1 polymer ?
#
loop_
_entity_poly.entity_id
_entity_poly.type
_entity_poly.pdbx_seq_one_letter_code
_entity_poly.pdbx_strand_id
1 'polypeptide(L)'
;MKKGLLALLFVGVLCLSGCQSEEKKEIEAFQKAFETVDTKYSEAIKTVMTNEWEETDGEAVYVFTQEGTGDISGETFTYSCGFDAENKIAMKVVMDETKEEKYFYVSTDKTGYGLNLDVVGSDEDIYLMRTNIELIALSDERAAGIVGEWADKSDNRYVFHEDGTMVIKGSSSDIEGTFSLVKIEEEGSLIFTLLFANDIMDFYYEMSEDGSTMKLCRPGTDVIHTWTKQ
;
A
#
# COMPACT_ATOMS: atom_id res chain seq x y z
N MET A 1 33.02 -18.19 4.00
CA MET A 1 31.86 -17.84 4.83
C MET A 1 32.27 -16.66 5.72
N LYS A 2 31.97 -15.44 5.29
CA LYS A 2 32.16 -14.24 6.11
C LYS A 2 30.76 -13.65 6.31
N LYS A 3 30.23 -13.76 7.52
CA LYS A 3 29.02 -13.08 7.96
C LYS A 3 29.36 -11.60 8.01
N GLY A 4 28.87 -10.85 7.03
CA GLY A 4 28.90 -9.39 7.06
C GLY A 4 27.80 -8.92 8.00
N LEU A 5 28.19 -8.50 9.18
CA LEU A 5 27.37 -7.75 10.12
C LEU A 5 27.19 -6.36 9.53
N LEU A 6 26.10 -6.09 8.82
CA LEU A 6 25.70 -4.73 8.44
C LEU A 6 25.02 -4.13 9.66
N ALA A 7 25.82 -3.48 10.50
CA ALA A 7 25.32 -2.62 11.54
C ALA A 7 24.73 -1.37 10.87
N LEU A 8 23.44 -1.18 10.97
CA LEU A 8 22.82 0.13 10.75
C LEU A 8 23.44 1.09 11.77
N LEU A 9 24.42 1.85 11.31
CA LEU A 9 25.06 2.93 12.06
C LEU A 9 24.07 4.12 12.10
N PHE A 10 23.17 4.12 13.06
CA PHE A 10 22.59 5.37 13.52
C PHE A 10 23.67 6.12 14.27
N VAL A 11 24.26 7.10 13.61
CA VAL A 11 25.18 8.06 14.23
C VAL A 11 24.37 8.95 15.16
N GLY A 12 24.39 8.59 16.44
CA GLY A 12 23.99 9.52 17.49
C GLY A 12 24.97 10.70 17.55
N VAL A 13 24.67 11.76 16.82
CA VAL A 13 25.38 13.04 17.00
C VAL A 13 24.76 13.75 18.18
N LEU A 14 25.41 13.64 19.35
CA LEU A 14 25.25 14.56 20.46
C LEU A 14 25.80 15.93 20.04
N CYS A 15 24.98 16.84 19.54
CA CYS A 15 25.30 18.24 19.42
C CYS A 15 24.71 19.02 20.58
N LEU A 16 25.63 19.53 21.37
CA LEU A 16 25.41 20.47 22.47
C LEU A 16 24.85 21.79 21.97
N SER A 17 23.89 22.31 22.71
CA SER A 17 23.45 23.69 22.83
C SER A 17 22.34 24.20 21.93
N GLY A 18 21.15 24.35 22.48
CA GLY A 18 20.33 25.55 22.33
C GLY A 18 19.28 25.60 21.24
N CYS A 19 19.20 24.64 20.31
CA CYS A 19 18.04 24.40 19.49
C CYS A 19 17.56 22.97 19.79
N GLN A 20 16.36 22.81 20.29
CA GLN A 20 15.66 21.54 20.08
C GLN A 20 15.58 21.39 18.58
N SER A 21 16.18 20.31 18.02
CA SER A 21 16.15 20.08 16.59
C SER A 21 14.68 20.07 16.13
N GLU A 22 14.40 20.53 14.93
CA GLU A 22 13.04 20.52 14.37
C GLU A 22 12.48 19.10 14.45
N GLU A 23 13.28 18.11 14.17
CA GLU A 23 13.02 16.67 14.36
C GLU A 23 12.36 16.35 15.72
N LYS A 24 12.97 16.81 16.83
CA LYS A 24 12.42 16.54 18.17
C LYS A 24 11.06 17.18 18.38
N LYS A 25 10.83 18.36 17.83
CA LYS A 25 9.52 19.05 17.91
C LYS A 25 8.46 18.31 17.11
N GLU A 26 8.82 17.80 15.94
CA GLU A 26 7.92 17.01 15.10
C GLU A 26 7.52 15.70 15.79
N ILE A 27 8.48 14.98 16.37
CA ILE A 27 8.21 13.77 17.16
C ILE A 27 7.30 14.07 18.35
N GLU A 28 7.58 15.13 19.14
CA GLU A 28 6.74 15.53 20.29
C GLU A 28 5.32 15.92 19.84
N ALA A 29 5.20 16.61 18.71
CA ALA A 29 3.91 16.99 18.14
C ALA A 29 3.12 15.75 17.68
N PHE A 30 3.79 14.81 16.99
CA PHE A 30 3.18 13.55 16.58
C PHE A 30 2.74 12.71 17.77
N GLN A 31 3.59 12.53 18.80
CA GLN A 31 3.25 11.77 20.00
C GLN A 31 1.96 12.29 20.65
N LYS A 32 1.84 13.61 20.75
CA LYS A 32 0.63 14.25 21.29
C LYS A 32 -0.60 14.03 20.39
N ALA A 33 -0.44 14.11 19.08
CA ALA A 33 -1.53 13.85 18.13
C ALA A 33 -1.93 12.37 18.19
N PHE A 34 -0.96 11.46 18.32
CA PHE A 34 -1.18 10.02 18.39
C PHE A 34 -2.03 9.59 19.60
N GLU A 35 -2.00 10.32 20.74
CA GLU A 35 -2.86 10.07 21.89
C GLU A 35 -4.35 10.19 21.55
N THR A 36 -4.71 10.89 20.48
CA THR A 36 -6.09 11.20 20.07
C THR A 36 -6.49 10.61 18.72
N VAL A 37 -5.69 9.69 18.15
CA VAL A 37 -6.03 9.05 16.87
C VAL A 37 -7.34 8.27 16.97
N ASP A 38 -8.12 8.29 15.90
CA ASP A 38 -9.31 7.46 15.78
C ASP A 38 -8.91 6.01 15.45
N THR A 39 -9.01 5.13 16.45
CA THR A 39 -8.69 3.71 16.33
C THR A 39 -9.84 2.86 15.80
N LYS A 40 -10.99 3.44 15.49
CA LYS A 40 -12.17 2.71 15.00
C LYS A 40 -11.86 1.85 13.76
N TYR A 41 -10.94 2.34 12.91
CA TYR A 41 -10.54 1.67 11.68
C TYR A 41 -9.18 0.95 11.77
N SER A 42 -8.61 0.82 12.97
CA SER A 42 -7.30 0.21 13.19
C SER A 42 -7.21 -1.21 12.60
N GLU A 43 -8.26 -2.03 12.75
CA GLU A 43 -8.29 -3.38 12.20
C GLU A 43 -8.30 -3.39 10.66
N ALA A 44 -9.01 -2.46 10.03
CA ALA A 44 -9.01 -2.33 8.57
C ALA A 44 -7.63 -1.88 8.05
N ILE A 45 -6.99 -0.92 8.75
CA ILE A 45 -5.63 -0.47 8.41
C ILE A 45 -4.66 -1.65 8.53
N LYS A 46 -4.70 -2.41 9.62
CA LYS A 46 -3.87 -3.59 9.81
C LYS A 46 -4.07 -4.63 8.71
N THR A 47 -5.33 -4.84 8.27
CA THR A 47 -5.63 -5.77 7.16
C THR A 47 -4.90 -5.38 5.88
N VAL A 48 -4.87 -4.10 5.53
CA VAL A 48 -4.15 -3.60 4.35
C VAL A 48 -2.64 -3.78 4.51
N MET A 49 -2.11 -3.54 5.72
CA MET A 49 -0.69 -3.65 6.00
C MET A 49 -0.20 -5.10 6.13
N THR A 50 -1.08 -6.04 6.50
CA THR A 50 -0.71 -7.45 6.75
C THR A 50 -0.17 -8.10 5.49
N ASN A 51 1.15 -8.19 5.41
CA ASN A 51 1.92 -8.83 4.34
C ASN A 51 3.40 -8.83 4.70
N GLU A 52 4.18 -9.41 3.80
CA GLU A 52 5.62 -9.27 3.70
C GLU A 52 5.94 -8.23 2.61
N TRP A 53 6.84 -7.32 2.93
CA TRP A 53 7.19 -6.17 2.12
C TRP A 53 8.71 -6.03 2.04
N GLU A 54 9.23 -5.72 0.86
CA GLU A 54 10.64 -5.38 0.65
C GLU A 54 10.81 -3.87 0.48
N GLU A 55 11.85 -3.33 1.09
CA GLU A 55 12.27 -1.96 0.88
C GLU A 55 12.84 -1.81 -0.54
N THR A 56 12.29 -0.88 -1.33
CA THR A 56 12.66 -0.73 -2.74
C THR A 56 14.09 -0.24 -2.95
N ASP A 57 14.55 0.67 -2.09
CA ASP A 57 15.89 1.26 -2.14
C ASP A 57 16.85 0.69 -1.08
N GLY A 58 16.46 -0.42 -0.42
CA GLY A 58 17.20 -1.06 0.65
C GLY A 58 17.19 -2.58 0.54
N GLU A 59 17.64 -3.24 1.60
CA GLU A 59 17.65 -4.71 1.72
C GLU A 59 16.74 -5.19 2.87
N ALA A 60 15.98 -4.28 3.50
CA ALA A 60 15.15 -4.62 4.64
C ALA A 60 13.83 -5.25 4.20
N VAL A 61 13.45 -6.30 4.92
CA VAL A 61 12.16 -6.96 4.78
C VAL A 61 11.32 -6.63 6.01
N TYR A 62 10.10 -6.18 5.77
CA TYR A 62 9.13 -5.81 6.78
C TYR A 62 7.97 -6.81 6.74
N VAL A 63 7.65 -7.40 7.86
CA VAL A 63 6.47 -8.25 8.00
C VAL A 63 5.51 -7.59 8.96
N PHE A 64 4.27 -7.36 8.53
CA PHE A 64 3.20 -6.87 9.41
C PHE A 64 2.13 -7.95 9.56
N THR A 65 1.61 -8.12 10.78
CA THR A 65 0.54 -9.08 11.07
C THR A 65 -0.74 -8.37 11.51
N GLN A 66 -1.87 -9.06 11.38
CA GLN A 66 -3.19 -8.54 11.80
C GLN A 66 -3.25 -8.28 13.31
N GLU A 67 -2.46 -8.98 14.11
CA GLU A 67 -2.40 -8.84 15.57
C GLU A 67 -1.71 -7.56 16.02
N GLY A 68 -1.11 -6.80 15.11
CA GLY A 68 -0.35 -5.60 15.42
C GLY A 68 1.07 -5.91 15.91
N THR A 69 1.63 -7.00 15.42
CA THR A 69 3.04 -7.36 15.58
C THR A 69 3.73 -7.38 14.23
N GLY A 70 5.04 -7.42 14.21
CA GLY A 70 5.79 -7.52 12.97
C GLY A 70 7.27 -7.82 13.20
N ASP A 71 7.99 -7.80 12.10
CA ASP A 71 9.42 -8.06 12.04
C ASP A 71 10.07 -7.14 11.00
N ILE A 72 11.25 -6.61 11.30
CA ILE A 72 12.11 -5.91 10.32
C ILE A 72 13.43 -6.67 10.26
N SER A 73 13.60 -7.47 9.21
CA SER A 73 14.83 -8.24 8.96
C SER A 73 15.30 -9.08 10.17
N GLY A 74 14.36 -9.65 10.94
CA GLY A 74 14.61 -10.49 12.11
C GLY A 74 14.51 -9.76 13.46
N GLU A 75 14.22 -8.46 13.47
CA GLU A 75 13.97 -7.68 14.69
C GLU A 75 12.47 -7.49 14.89
N THR A 76 11.89 -8.13 15.91
CA THR A 76 10.45 -8.06 16.17
C THR A 76 10.01 -6.74 16.77
N PHE A 77 8.76 -6.38 16.49
CA PHE A 77 8.13 -5.18 17.02
C PHE A 77 6.62 -5.37 17.24
N THR A 78 6.05 -4.48 18.02
CA THR A 78 4.60 -4.28 18.09
C THR A 78 4.24 -2.95 17.45
N TYR A 79 3.05 -2.85 16.82
CA TYR A 79 2.59 -1.59 16.27
C TYR A 79 1.13 -1.30 16.59
N SER A 80 0.82 -0.03 16.60
CA SER A 80 -0.54 0.48 16.72
C SER A 80 -0.75 1.59 15.69
N CYS A 81 -1.99 1.73 15.18
CA CYS A 81 -2.31 2.69 14.13
C CYS A 81 -3.74 3.22 14.28
N GLY A 82 -4.00 4.35 13.64
CA GLY A 82 -5.30 4.98 13.56
C GLY A 82 -5.25 6.22 12.67
N PHE A 83 -6.39 6.88 12.48
CA PHE A 83 -6.45 8.14 11.74
C PHE A 83 -6.23 9.33 12.66
N ASP A 84 -5.36 10.26 12.26
CA ASP A 84 -5.20 11.55 12.93
C ASP A 84 -6.35 12.52 12.57
N ALA A 85 -6.29 13.73 13.09
CA ALA A 85 -7.29 14.77 12.84
C ALA A 85 -7.34 15.24 11.37
N GLU A 86 -6.31 14.95 10.58
CA GLU A 86 -6.20 15.27 9.16
C GLU A 86 -6.59 14.08 8.25
N ASN A 87 -7.06 12.97 8.84
CA ASN A 87 -7.34 11.70 8.19
C ASN A 87 -6.12 11.03 7.55
N LYS A 88 -4.93 11.27 8.08
CA LYS A 88 -3.72 10.51 7.74
C LYS A 88 -3.63 9.29 8.63
N ILE A 89 -3.12 8.17 8.11
CA ILE A 89 -2.83 7.00 8.92
C ILE A 89 -1.55 7.29 9.71
N ALA A 90 -1.71 7.41 11.01
CA ALA A 90 -0.61 7.53 11.95
C ALA A 90 -0.28 6.15 12.54
N MET A 91 0.99 5.79 12.58
CA MET A 91 1.47 4.50 13.10
C MET A 91 2.61 4.73 14.10
N LYS A 92 2.54 4.01 15.22
CA LYS A 92 3.59 3.89 16.21
C LYS A 92 4.09 2.45 16.22
N VAL A 93 5.40 2.28 16.09
CA VAL A 93 6.12 1.00 16.20
C VAL A 93 6.95 1.03 17.48
N VAL A 94 6.97 -0.08 18.21
CA VAL A 94 7.79 -0.27 19.41
C VAL A 94 8.64 -1.52 19.21
N MET A 95 9.94 -1.36 19.09
CA MET A 95 10.88 -2.48 18.94
C MET A 95 10.91 -3.32 20.22
N ASP A 96 10.81 -4.65 20.09
CA ASP A 96 10.64 -5.52 21.27
C ASP A 96 11.91 -5.61 22.12
N GLU A 97 13.08 -5.61 21.53
CA GLU A 97 14.35 -5.75 22.23
C GLU A 97 14.78 -4.43 22.88
N THR A 98 14.83 -3.35 22.08
CA THR A 98 15.38 -2.04 22.53
C THR A 98 14.35 -1.17 23.24
N LYS A 99 13.05 -1.45 23.06
CA LYS A 99 11.92 -0.58 23.46
C LYS A 99 11.94 0.79 22.80
N GLU A 100 12.72 0.94 21.72
CA GLU A 100 12.73 2.14 20.91
C GLU A 100 11.37 2.34 20.25
N GLU A 101 10.89 3.58 20.25
CA GLU A 101 9.65 3.98 19.59
C GLU A 101 9.97 4.68 18.28
N LYS A 102 9.31 4.26 17.20
CA LYS A 102 9.36 4.89 15.87
C LYS A 102 7.96 5.32 15.45
N TYR A 103 7.86 6.42 14.75
CA TYR A 103 6.61 7.03 14.35
C TYR A 103 6.58 7.25 12.86
N PHE A 104 5.43 6.94 12.23
CA PHE A 104 5.26 7.01 10.79
C PHE A 104 3.90 7.58 10.44
N TYR A 105 3.83 8.32 9.33
CA TYR A 105 2.62 8.39 8.56
C TYR A 105 2.67 7.31 7.47
N VAL A 106 1.55 6.62 7.28
CA VAL A 106 1.46 5.51 6.33
C VAL A 106 0.51 5.88 5.22
N SER A 107 0.91 5.63 3.99
CA SER A 107 0.02 5.73 2.84
C SER A 107 0.28 4.56 1.87
N THR A 108 -0.74 4.18 1.11
CA THR A 108 -0.57 3.25 -0.01
C THR A 108 -0.20 4.03 -1.26
N ASP A 109 0.54 3.40 -2.15
CA ASP A 109 0.74 3.94 -3.48
C ASP A 109 -0.53 3.80 -4.34
N LYS A 110 -0.52 4.37 -5.54
CA LYS A 110 -1.65 4.32 -6.47
C LYS A 110 -1.95 2.90 -7.01
N THR A 111 -1.06 1.93 -6.81
CA THR A 111 -1.27 0.54 -7.22
C THR A 111 -1.99 -0.27 -6.15
N GLY A 112 -1.94 0.16 -4.89
CA GLY A 112 -2.42 -0.58 -3.72
C GLY A 112 -1.45 -1.67 -3.25
N TYR A 113 -0.30 -1.82 -3.90
CA TYR A 113 0.70 -2.85 -3.59
C TYR A 113 2.01 -2.28 -3.06
N GLY A 114 2.10 -0.97 -2.91
CA GLY A 114 3.19 -0.26 -2.26
C GLY A 114 2.71 0.46 -1.00
N LEU A 115 3.59 0.56 0.00
CA LEU A 115 3.40 1.38 1.20
C LEU A 115 4.50 2.44 1.26
N ASN A 116 4.11 3.68 1.54
CA ASN A 116 5.03 4.72 1.96
C ASN A 116 4.96 4.86 3.47
N LEU A 117 6.11 4.83 4.12
CA LEU A 117 6.29 5.10 5.53
C LEU A 117 7.09 6.39 5.70
N ASP A 118 6.40 7.52 5.86
CA ASP A 118 7.02 8.81 6.16
C ASP A 118 7.53 8.77 7.60
N VAL A 119 8.84 8.82 7.79
CA VAL A 119 9.47 8.76 9.13
C VAL A 119 9.32 10.10 9.82
N VAL A 120 8.55 10.16 10.89
CA VAL A 120 8.31 11.41 11.64
C VAL A 120 9.61 11.92 12.26
N GLY A 121 9.96 13.18 11.97
CA GLY A 121 11.19 13.82 12.43
C GLY A 121 12.42 13.52 11.57
N SER A 122 12.23 12.98 10.37
CA SER A 122 13.28 12.74 9.39
C SER A 122 12.82 13.19 8.01
N ASP A 123 13.76 13.51 7.14
CA ASP A 123 13.49 13.72 5.70
C ASP A 123 13.52 12.37 4.93
N GLU A 124 13.59 11.25 5.65
CA GLU A 124 13.63 9.90 5.05
C GLU A 124 12.23 9.33 4.91
N ASP A 125 11.93 8.87 3.70
CA ASP A 125 10.75 8.08 3.38
C ASP A 125 11.19 6.64 3.08
N ILE A 126 10.46 5.67 3.61
CA ILE A 126 10.68 4.26 3.32
C ILE A 126 9.58 3.80 2.37
N TYR A 127 9.95 3.39 1.17
CA TYR A 127 9.01 2.83 0.21
C TYR A 127 9.13 1.32 0.18
N LEU A 128 8.03 0.65 0.47
CA LEU A 128 7.92 -0.80 0.56
C LEU A 128 7.05 -1.34 -0.58
N MET A 129 7.49 -2.43 -1.20
CA MET A 129 6.70 -3.20 -2.17
C MET A 129 6.40 -4.59 -1.63
N ARG A 130 5.21 -5.08 -1.91
CA ARG A 130 4.79 -6.43 -1.53
C ARG A 130 5.62 -7.49 -2.24
N THR A 131 6.15 -8.48 -1.51
CA THR A 131 7.15 -9.44 -2.03
C THR A 131 6.58 -10.55 -2.91
N ASN A 132 5.34 -10.94 -2.72
CA ASN A 132 4.76 -12.12 -3.36
C ASN A 132 3.99 -11.82 -4.66
N ILE A 133 4.29 -10.69 -5.30
CA ILE A 133 3.64 -10.24 -6.52
C ILE A 133 4.64 -9.73 -7.56
N GLU A 134 4.27 -9.85 -8.83
CA GLU A 134 4.87 -9.14 -9.94
C GLU A 134 3.90 -8.04 -10.40
N LEU A 135 4.27 -6.77 -10.21
CA LEU A 135 3.49 -5.65 -10.75
C LEU A 135 3.68 -5.58 -12.26
N ILE A 136 2.60 -5.72 -13.02
CA ILE A 136 2.63 -5.73 -14.49
C ILE A 136 2.50 -4.31 -15.01
N ALA A 137 3.50 -3.87 -15.76
CA ALA A 137 3.47 -2.57 -16.42
C ALA A 137 2.31 -2.52 -17.45
N LEU A 138 1.62 -1.38 -17.57
CA LEU A 138 0.52 -1.24 -18.52
C LEU A 138 0.98 -1.32 -19.99
N SER A 139 2.29 -1.22 -20.26
CA SER A 139 2.92 -1.48 -21.56
C SER A 139 3.20 -2.96 -21.83
N ASP A 140 3.02 -3.84 -20.84
CA ASP A 140 3.20 -5.29 -21.00
C ASP A 140 2.06 -5.90 -21.82
N GLU A 141 2.36 -6.95 -22.59
CA GLU A 141 1.36 -7.65 -23.40
C GLU A 141 0.21 -8.23 -22.59
N ARG A 142 0.44 -8.61 -21.31
CA ARG A 142 -0.58 -9.11 -20.38
C ARG A 142 -1.60 -8.06 -19.97
N ALA A 143 -1.23 -6.78 -20.04
CA ALA A 143 -2.09 -5.63 -19.80
C ALA A 143 -2.65 -5.03 -21.11
N ALA A 144 -2.25 -5.59 -22.26
CA ALA A 144 -2.68 -5.10 -23.55
C ALA A 144 -4.21 -5.09 -23.68
N GLY A 145 -4.73 -3.96 -24.10
CA GLY A 145 -6.17 -3.80 -24.30
C GLY A 145 -6.96 -3.36 -23.10
N ILE A 146 -6.42 -3.32 -21.85
CA ILE A 146 -7.14 -2.80 -20.66
C ILE A 146 -7.50 -1.33 -20.86
N VAL A 147 -6.54 -0.52 -21.32
CA VAL A 147 -6.74 0.92 -21.54
C VAL A 147 -7.87 1.15 -22.55
N GLY A 148 -8.76 2.08 -22.21
CA GLY A 148 -9.92 2.42 -23.01
C GLY A 148 -11.22 2.47 -22.21
N GLU A 149 -12.35 2.53 -22.94
CA GLU A 149 -13.68 2.58 -22.36
C GLU A 149 -14.34 1.19 -22.37
N TRP A 150 -14.97 0.85 -21.26
CA TRP A 150 -15.61 -0.45 -21.02
C TRP A 150 -17.02 -0.27 -20.46
N ALA A 151 -17.93 -1.17 -20.79
CA ALA A 151 -19.25 -1.21 -20.20
C ALA A 151 -19.57 -2.60 -19.65
N ASP A 152 -20.23 -2.65 -18.48
CA ASP A 152 -20.80 -3.87 -17.93
C ASP A 152 -22.21 -4.15 -18.51
N LYS A 153 -22.82 -5.26 -18.09
CA LYS A 153 -24.17 -5.65 -18.52
C LYS A 153 -25.29 -4.67 -18.08
N SER A 154 -25.00 -3.79 -17.13
CA SER A 154 -25.91 -2.76 -16.62
C SER A 154 -25.66 -1.39 -17.25
N ASP A 155 -24.80 -1.33 -18.28
CA ASP A 155 -24.34 -0.12 -18.96
C ASP A 155 -23.59 0.88 -18.02
N ASN A 156 -23.04 0.39 -16.90
CA ASN A 156 -22.07 1.15 -16.15
C ASN A 156 -20.79 1.25 -16.97
N ARG A 157 -20.21 2.45 -17.03
CA ARG A 157 -19.04 2.72 -17.88
C ARG A 157 -17.81 2.97 -17.04
N TYR A 158 -16.71 2.37 -17.48
CA TYR A 158 -15.40 2.43 -16.85
C TYR A 158 -14.39 2.91 -17.90
N VAL A 159 -13.63 3.93 -17.56
CA VAL A 159 -12.58 4.48 -18.43
C VAL A 159 -11.23 4.27 -17.77
N PHE A 160 -10.33 3.54 -18.42
CA PHE A 160 -8.98 3.25 -17.95
C PHE A 160 -7.96 4.03 -18.80
N HIS A 161 -7.07 4.75 -18.13
CA HIS A 161 -6.05 5.60 -18.75
C HIS A 161 -4.67 4.96 -18.70
N GLU A 162 -3.78 5.37 -19.62
CA GLU A 162 -2.41 4.83 -19.72
C GLU A 162 -1.52 5.13 -18.50
N ASP A 163 -1.89 6.10 -17.69
CA ASP A 163 -1.17 6.48 -16.45
C ASP A 163 -1.61 5.69 -15.21
N GLY A 164 -2.50 4.70 -15.38
CA GLY A 164 -3.05 3.90 -14.29
C GLY A 164 -4.22 4.54 -13.55
N THR A 165 -4.72 5.70 -14.01
CA THR A 165 -5.95 6.28 -13.48
C THR A 165 -7.18 5.68 -14.12
N MET A 166 -8.31 5.71 -13.43
CA MET A 166 -9.60 5.25 -13.93
C MET A 166 -10.75 6.14 -13.50
N VAL A 167 -11.82 6.09 -14.26
CA VAL A 167 -13.06 6.80 -13.96
C VAL A 167 -14.26 5.85 -14.13
N ILE A 168 -15.10 5.73 -13.11
CA ILE A 168 -16.43 5.14 -13.25
C ILE A 168 -17.41 6.26 -13.57
N LYS A 169 -18.05 6.18 -14.71
CA LYS A 169 -19.04 7.18 -15.13
C LYS A 169 -20.33 7.01 -14.37
N GLY A 170 -20.65 7.99 -13.52
CA GLY A 170 -21.87 8.01 -12.73
C GLY A 170 -22.96 8.87 -13.36
N SER A 171 -24.21 8.67 -12.93
CA SER A 171 -25.35 9.48 -13.39
C SER A 171 -25.36 10.91 -12.84
N SER A 172 -24.74 11.14 -11.67
CA SER A 172 -24.67 12.45 -10.99
C SER A 172 -23.26 12.98 -10.81
N SER A 173 -22.30 12.10 -10.62
CA SER A 173 -20.87 12.41 -10.49
C SER A 173 -20.05 11.20 -10.91
N ASP A 174 -18.91 11.46 -11.48
CA ASP A 174 -17.92 10.43 -11.78
C ASP A 174 -17.17 10.04 -10.49
N ILE A 175 -16.74 8.79 -10.43
CA ILE A 175 -15.88 8.28 -9.35
C ILE A 175 -14.49 8.08 -9.95
N GLU A 176 -13.51 8.78 -9.40
CA GLU A 176 -12.11 8.65 -9.79
C GLU A 176 -11.39 7.63 -8.92
N GLY A 177 -10.44 6.92 -9.52
CA GLY A 177 -9.62 5.93 -8.86
C GLY A 177 -8.38 5.59 -9.67
N THR A 178 -7.71 4.54 -9.26
CA THR A 178 -6.59 3.97 -9.99
C THR A 178 -6.79 2.48 -10.20
N PHE A 179 -6.06 1.90 -11.12
CA PHE A 179 -6.06 0.46 -11.36
C PHE A 179 -4.65 -0.07 -11.53
N SER A 180 -4.48 -1.33 -11.23
CA SER A 180 -3.24 -2.06 -11.44
C SER A 180 -3.51 -3.50 -11.88
N LEU A 181 -2.53 -4.11 -12.51
CA LEU A 181 -2.53 -5.52 -12.82
C LEU A 181 -1.30 -6.14 -12.16
N VAL A 182 -1.51 -7.19 -11.40
CA VAL A 182 -0.44 -7.95 -10.75
C VAL A 182 -0.58 -9.43 -11.06
N LYS A 183 0.54 -10.14 -11.00
CA LYS A 183 0.58 -11.58 -11.01
C LYS A 183 0.95 -12.08 -9.62
N ILE A 184 0.16 -12.96 -9.06
CA ILE A 184 0.52 -13.67 -7.82
C ILE A 184 1.55 -14.74 -8.20
N GLU A 185 2.75 -14.67 -7.63
CA GLU A 185 3.87 -15.53 -8.03
C GLU A 185 3.59 -17.01 -7.78
N GLU A 186 3.05 -17.37 -6.63
CA GLU A 186 2.78 -18.76 -6.27
C GLU A 186 1.67 -19.40 -7.11
N GLU A 187 0.63 -18.65 -7.43
CA GLU A 187 -0.55 -19.15 -8.15
C GLU A 187 -0.46 -18.95 -9.65
N GLY A 188 0.37 -18.02 -10.12
CA GLY A 188 0.45 -17.58 -11.50
C GLY A 188 -0.78 -16.81 -11.99
N SER A 189 -1.73 -16.53 -11.08
CA SER A 189 -2.98 -15.85 -11.38
C SER A 189 -2.77 -14.37 -11.61
N LEU A 190 -3.50 -13.80 -12.58
CA LEU A 190 -3.56 -12.35 -12.80
C LEU A 190 -4.69 -11.74 -11.96
N ILE A 191 -4.34 -10.74 -11.17
CA ILE A 191 -5.28 -9.96 -10.37
C ILE A 191 -5.36 -8.54 -10.93
N PHE A 192 -6.58 -8.13 -11.26
CA PHE A 192 -6.91 -6.76 -11.64
C PHE A 192 -7.47 -6.03 -10.41
N THR A 193 -6.77 -5.03 -9.95
CA THR A 193 -7.11 -4.27 -8.77
C THR A 193 -7.64 -2.90 -9.13
N LEU A 194 -8.78 -2.53 -8.55
CA LEU A 194 -9.36 -1.20 -8.61
C LEU A 194 -9.24 -0.56 -7.23
N LEU A 195 -8.62 0.61 -7.16
CA LEU A 195 -8.42 1.38 -5.94
C LEU A 195 -9.19 2.69 -6.01
N PHE A 196 -10.13 2.88 -5.09
CA PHE A 196 -10.89 4.12 -4.88
C PHE A 196 -10.52 4.73 -3.53
N ALA A 197 -10.97 5.95 -3.26
CA ALA A 197 -10.62 6.70 -2.04
C ALA A 197 -10.73 5.91 -0.72
N ASN A 198 -11.65 4.93 -0.62
CA ASN A 198 -11.88 4.16 0.60
C ASN A 198 -12.14 2.67 0.35
N ASP A 199 -11.83 2.16 -0.83
CA ASP A 199 -12.11 0.75 -1.16
C ASP A 199 -11.09 0.19 -2.15
N ILE A 200 -10.71 -1.07 -1.95
CA ILE A 200 -9.85 -1.84 -2.84
C ILE A 200 -10.67 -3.04 -3.31
N MET A 201 -10.75 -3.21 -4.61
CA MET A 201 -11.46 -4.34 -5.22
C MET A 201 -10.52 -5.14 -6.10
N ASP A 202 -10.28 -6.39 -5.70
CA ASP A 202 -9.47 -7.33 -6.44
C ASP A 202 -10.36 -8.27 -7.26
N PHE A 203 -9.90 -8.59 -8.47
CA PHE A 203 -10.57 -9.52 -9.37
C PHE A 203 -9.55 -10.42 -10.06
N TYR A 204 -9.81 -11.71 -10.14
CA TYR A 204 -9.17 -12.54 -11.14
C TYR A 204 -9.55 -12.01 -12.53
N TYR A 205 -8.55 -11.89 -13.39
CA TYR A 205 -8.65 -11.20 -14.66
C TYR A 205 -8.40 -12.14 -15.84
N GLU A 206 -9.26 -12.07 -16.83
CA GLU A 206 -9.12 -12.76 -18.12
C GLU A 206 -9.56 -11.83 -19.26
N MET A 207 -8.68 -11.63 -20.25
CA MET A 207 -8.99 -10.89 -21.47
C MET A 207 -9.27 -11.86 -22.61
N SER A 208 -10.28 -11.57 -23.43
CA SER A 208 -10.49 -12.33 -24.68
C SER A 208 -9.35 -12.11 -25.67
N GLU A 209 -9.10 -13.09 -26.54
CA GLU A 209 -8.00 -13.03 -27.54
C GLU A 209 -8.08 -11.79 -28.46
N ASP A 210 -9.28 -11.32 -28.74
CA ASP A 210 -9.53 -10.14 -29.58
C ASP A 210 -9.50 -8.81 -28.79
N GLY A 211 -9.30 -8.86 -27.46
CA GLY A 211 -9.27 -7.70 -26.58
C GLY A 211 -10.60 -6.98 -26.43
N SER A 212 -11.72 -7.58 -26.87
CA SER A 212 -13.04 -6.95 -26.85
C SER A 212 -13.83 -7.19 -25.56
N THR A 213 -13.44 -8.23 -24.79
CA THR A 213 -14.16 -8.65 -23.59
C THR A 213 -13.20 -8.91 -22.44
N MET A 214 -13.53 -8.39 -21.28
CA MET A 214 -12.81 -8.60 -20.02
C MET A 214 -13.73 -9.35 -19.05
N LYS A 215 -13.25 -10.46 -18.49
CA LYS A 215 -13.94 -11.19 -17.42
C LYS A 215 -13.23 -10.96 -16.11
N LEU A 216 -13.99 -10.58 -15.11
CA LEU A 216 -13.54 -10.29 -13.76
C LEU A 216 -14.31 -11.15 -12.77
N CYS A 217 -13.61 -11.86 -11.90
CA CYS A 217 -14.20 -12.70 -10.87
C CYS A 217 -13.60 -12.31 -9.51
N ARG A 218 -14.43 -11.93 -8.55
CA ARG A 218 -13.95 -11.63 -7.20
C ARG A 218 -13.37 -12.89 -6.54
N PRO A 219 -12.21 -12.82 -5.88
CA PRO A 219 -11.69 -13.92 -5.07
C PRO A 219 -12.73 -14.44 -4.08
N GLY A 220 -12.84 -15.76 -3.97
CA GLY A 220 -13.80 -16.41 -3.07
C GLY A 220 -15.25 -16.40 -3.54
N THR A 221 -15.54 -16.00 -4.78
CA THR A 221 -16.88 -16.05 -5.38
C THR A 221 -16.85 -16.74 -6.74
N ASP A 222 -18.02 -17.23 -7.19
CA ASP A 222 -18.22 -17.78 -8.55
C ASP A 222 -18.88 -16.74 -9.49
N VAL A 223 -18.98 -15.47 -9.04
CA VAL A 223 -19.65 -14.42 -9.81
C VAL A 223 -18.68 -13.83 -10.82
N ILE A 224 -18.99 -14.02 -12.11
CA ILE A 224 -18.22 -13.46 -13.23
C ILE A 224 -18.90 -12.18 -13.73
N HIS A 225 -18.17 -11.09 -13.64
CA HIS A 225 -18.51 -9.83 -14.29
C HIS A 225 -17.90 -9.82 -15.69
N THR A 226 -18.70 -9.53 -16.70
CA THR A 226 -18.22 -9.44 -18.08
C THR A 226 -18.38 -7.99 -18.54
N TRP A 227 -17.26 -7.38 -18.91
CA TRP A 227 -17.21 -6.03 -19.47
C TRP A 227 -16.86 -6.10 -20.95
N THR A 228 -17.46 -5.23 -21.73
CA THR A 228 -17.26 -5.15 -23.18
C THR A 228 -16.66 -3.81 -23.55
N LYS A 229 -15.63 -3.83 -24.39
CA LYS A 229 -14.96 -2.63 -24.88
C LYS A 229 -15.89 -1.82 -25.77
N GLN A 230 -15.86 -0.50 -25.63
CA GLN A 230 -16.72 0.44 -26.33
C GLN A 230 -15.99 1.11 -27.50
#